data_e3cfb1494d3e1f13ada874e415b9ef14
#
_entry.id   e3cfb1494d3e1f13ada874e415b9ef14
#
_cell.length_a   1.000
_cell.length_b   1.000
_cell.length_c   1.000
_cell.angle_alpha   90.00
_cell.angle_beta   90.00
_cell.angle_gamma   90.00
#
_symmetry.space_group_name_H-M   'P 1'
#
loop_
_entity.id
_entity.type
_entity.pdbx_description
1 polymer ?
#
loop_
_entity_poly.entity_id
_entity_poly.type
_entity_poly.pdbx_seq_one_letter_code
_entity_poly.pdbx_strand_id
1 'polypeptide(L)'
;KYCKPSLLPHRELKLYGKGEEQDMAVDDHILDTTLKRSEHLQVYRYGAVCVPFETVAEYNLEKNREIFKHPLVYIFHDVIDKTGHDGNAKQIVNSCRDAITELKKMIPKIHASYNVTEVYITSDHGFLFNDIMFTDKDKHKIEEDCLERSTRYYLTKSKDEVNGVVKFPLNEVSGMVNVSDVMVAVPMGTNRFAAPSGGYMFTHGGAALQELIIPVITSRQERDDNKQPVGVMILDRRLSMQASRLRFKMLQTEAVSMDMKERPIRVALYHNDVPVTPVKDILLDKTDPSLDNRKIQVDLTLNKNIDAKVLQLKVFDATDELNPIIKENVTNNTLIENDFDF
;
A
#
# COMPACT_ATOMS: atom_id res chain seq x y z
N LYS A 1 -22.06 13.07 -9.36
CA LYS A 1 -22.76 12.77 -10.60
C LYS A 1 -21.80 12.67 -11.78
N TYR A 2 -20.94 13.69 -12.02
CA TYR A 2 -20.02 13.74 -13.15
C TYR A 2 -18.64 13.12 -12.89
N CYS A 3 -18.17 13.09 -11.67
CA CYS A 3 -16.78 12.77 -11.34
C CYS A 3 -16.37 11.32 -11.68
N LYS A 4 -17.11 10.32 -11.20
CA LYS A 4 -16.74 8.90 -11.43
C LYS A 4 -16.62 8.52 -12.90
N PRO A 5 -17.59 8.88 -13.80
CA PRO A 5 -17.45 8.61 -15.22
C PRO A 5 -16.30 9.34 -15.90
N SER A 6 -16.05 10.62 -15.54
CA SER A 6 -14.97 11.42 -16.16
C SER A 6 -13.56 10.94 -15.85
N LEU A 7 -13.37 10.13 -14.79
CA LEU A 7 -12.08 9.50 -14.47
C LEU A 7 -11.76 8.27 -15.33
N LEU A 8 -12.74 7.74 -16.06
CA LEU A 8 -12.49 6.64 -16.97
C LEU A 8 -11.83 7.16 -18.27
N PRO A 9 -11.01 6.37 -18.95
CA PRO A 9 -10.44 6.75 -20.24
C PRO A 9 -11.56 7.15 -21.22
N HIS A 10 -11.36 8.24 -21.95
CA HIS A 10 -12.36 8.75 -22.90
C HIS A 10 -11.71 9.57 -24.00
N ARG A 11 -12.44 9.74 -25.10
CA ARG A 11 -12.09 10.64 -26.20
C ARG A 11 -12.81 11.97 -26.11
N GLU A 12 -14.08 11.93 -25.69
CA GLU A 12 -14.88 13.13 -25.52
C GLU A 12 -15.88 13.01 -24.36
N LEU A 13 -16.19 14.16 -23.78
CA LEU A 13 -17.23 14.33 -22.77
C LEU A 13 -18.33 15.26 -23.31
N LYS A 14 -19.58 14.93 -23.07
CA LYS A 14 -20.74 15.75 -23.48
C LYS A 14 -21.72 15.87 -22.32
N LEU A 15 -22.36 17.02 -22.24
CA LEU A 15 -23.44 17.28 -21.29
C LEU A 15 -24.78 17.10 -21.99
N TYR A 16 -25.68 16.30 -21.42
CA TYR A 16 -27.02 16.05 -21.92
C TYR A 16 -28.07 16.39 -20.88
N GLY A 17 -29.31 16.64 -21.34
CA GLY A 17 -30.43 16.96 -20.46
C GLY A 17 -30.50 18.43 -20.05
N LYS A 18 -31.38 18.73 -19.12
CA LYS A 18 -31.58 20.09 -18.55
C LYS A 18 -31.98 19.99 -17.10
N GLY A 19 -31.51 20.94 -16.28
CA GLY A 19 -31.86 21.02 -14.88
C GLY A 19 -31.39 19.79 -14.09
N GLU A 20 -32.26 19.22 -13.28
CA GLU A 20 -31.97 18.05 -12.44
C GLU A 20 -31.75 16.75 -13.25
N GLU A 21 -32.28 16.67 -14.47
CA GLU A 21 -32.09 15.55 -15.40
C GLU A 21 -30.80 15.66 -16.22
N GLN A 22 -29.98 16.67 -15.95
CA GLN A 22 -28.72 16.86 -16.64
C GLN A 22 -27.74 15.75 -16.27
N ASP A 23 -27.11 15.12 -17.27
CA ASP A 23 -26.11 14.06 -17.07
C ASP A 23 -24.95 14.21 -18.04
N MET A 24 -23.85 13.52 -17.76
CA MET A 24 -22.66 13.53 -18.59
C MET A 24 -22.53 12.20 -19.34
N ALA A 25 -22.40 12.29 -20.66
CA ALA A 25 -21.99 11.15 -21.46
C ALA A 25 -20.46 11.15 -21.69
N VAL A 26 -19.91 9.95 -21.62
CA VAL A 26 -18.53 9.62 -21.91
C VAL A 26 -18.55 8.83 -23.22
N ASP A 27 -17.93 9.35 -24.27
CA ASP A 27 -17.97 8.74 -25.61
C ASP A 27 -19.42 8.37 -26.05
N ASP A 28 -20.35 9.31 -25.88
CA ASP A 28 -21.80 9.18 -26.18
C ASP A 28 -22.59 8.20 -25.27
N HIS A 29 -21.99 7.67 -24.20
CA HIS A 29 -22.65 6.75 -23.28
C HIS A 29 -22.76 7.32 -21.86
N ILE A 30 -23.93 7.19 -21.22
CA ILE A 30 -24.11 7.50 -19.80
C ILE A 30 -23.67 6.30 -18.98
N LEU A 31 -22.61 6.47 -18.16
CA LEU A 31 -21.95 5.42 -17.38
C LEU A 31 -22.43 5.41 -15.91
N ASP A 32 -23.73 5.31 -15.70
CA ASP A 32 -24.41 5.36 -14.40
C ASP A 32 -24.22 4.09 -13.56
N THR A 33 -23.98 2.94 -14.19
CA THR A 33 -23.80 1.65 -13.50
C THR A 33 -22.37 1.11 -13.60
N THR A 34 -22.01 0.24 -12.66
CA THR A 34 -20.72 -0.46 -12.66
C THR A 34 -20.54 -1.32 -13.91
N LEU A 35 -21.62 -1.94 -14.39
CA LEU A 35 -21.60 -2.75 -15.61
C LEU A 35 -21.25 -1.90 -16.83
N LYS A 36 -21.95 -0.78 -17.05
CA LYS A 36 -21.66 0.15 -18.17
C LYS A 36 -20.24 0.71 -18.09
N ARG A 37 -19.72 0.99 -16.89
CA ARG A 37 -18.31 1.40 -16.70
C ARG A 37 -17.33 0.30 -17.08
N SER A 38 -17.64 -0.97 -16.74
CA SER A 38 -16.82 -2.11 -17.15
C SER A 38 -16.82 -2.28 -18.66
N GLU A 39 -17.99 -2.23 -19.30
CA GLU A 39 -18.13 -2.32 -20.76
C GLU A 39 -17.35 -1.20 -21.47
N HIS A 40 -17.47 0.03 -20.96
CA HIS A 40 -16.70 1.18 -21.48
C HIS A 40 -15.20 0.98 -21.34
N LEU A 41 -14.71 0.55 -20.17
CA LEU A 41 -13.28 0.28 -19.94
C LEU A 41 -12.72 -0.77 -20.89
N GLN A 42 -13.50 -1.77 -21.26
CA GLN A 42 -13.07 -2.82 -22.18
C GLN A 42 -12.75 -2.31 -23.58
N VAL A 43 -13.32 -1.16 -23.99
CA VAL A 43 -12.98 -0.51 -25.25
C VAL A 43 -11.53 -0.01 -25.22
N TYR A 44 -11.05 0.43 -24.08
CA TYR A 44 -9.69 0.96 -23.90
C TYR A 44 -8.70 -0.11 -23.42
N ARG A 45 -9.15 -1.04 -22.61
CA ARG A 45 -8.35 -2.15 -22.12
C ARG A 45 -9.19 -3.43 -22.08
N TYR A 46 -8.99 -4.30 -23.04
CA TYR A 46 -9.67 -5.60 -23.10
C TYR A 46 -9.53 -6.37 -21.78
N GLY A 47 -10.65 -6.85 -21.27
CA GLY A 47 -10.71 -7.58 -20.01
C GLY A 47 -10.69 -6.71 -18.75
N ALA A 48 -10.70 -5.37 -18.84
CA ALA A 48 -10.83 -4.51 -17.66
C ALA A 48 -12.22 -4.61 -17.03
N VAL A 49 -12.30 -4.48 -15.70
CA VAL A 49 -13.56 -4.53 -14.95
C VAL A 49 -13.65 -3.43 -13.90
N CYS A 50 -14.88 -2.99 -13.61
CA CYS A 50 -15.22 -2.14 -12.47
C CYS A 50 -15.97 -2.96 -11.44
N VAL A 51 -15.64 -2.80 -10.17
CA VAL A 51 -16.32 -3.48 -9.06
C VAL A 51 -16.52 -2.52 -7.88
N PRO A 52 -17.66 -2.61 -7.15
CA PRO A 52 -17.80 -1.93 -5.86
C PRO A 52 -16.83 -2.53 -4.83
N PHE A 53 -16.34 -1.72 -3.90
CA PHE A 53 -15.49 -2.18 -2.81
C PHE A 53 -16.18 -3.24 -1.94
N GLU A 54 -17.45 -3.06 -1.66
CA GLU A 54 -18.28 -3.97 -0.87
C GLU A 54 -18.27 -5.38 -1.49
N THR A 55 -18.34 -5.48 -2.82
CA THR A 55 -18.25 -6.77 -3.52
C THR A 55 -16.95 -7.50 -3.22
N VAL A 56 -15.82 -6.77 -3.26
CA VAL A 56 -14.49 -7.35 -2.94
C VAL A 56 -14.38 -7.70 -1.46
N ALA A 57 -14.97 -6.91 -0.58
CA ALA A 57 -14.95 -7.14 0.86
C ALA A 57 -15.77 -8.37 1.28
N GLU A 58 -16.92 -8.60 0.65
CA GLU A 58 -17.86 -9.68 0.97
C GLU A 58 -17.48 -11.02 0.32
N TYR A 59 -16.83 -11.00 -0.84
CA TYR A 59 -16.51 -12.20 -1.57
C TYR A 59 -15.42 -13.03 -0.87
N ASN A 60 -15.54 -14.35 -0.97
CA ASN A 60 -14.52 -15.29 -0.52
C ASN A 60 -13.25 -15.21 -1.39
N LEU A 61 -12.23 -15.95 -0.98
CA LEU A 61 -10.93 -15.97 -1.66
C LEU A 61 -11.02 -16.37 -3.14
N GLU A 62 -11.83 -17.38 -3.46
CA GLU A 62 -11.96 -17.93 -4.81
C GLU A 62 -12.61 -16.92 -5.75
N LYS A 63 -13.76 -16.36 -5.37
CA LYS A 63 -14.45 -15.33 -6.15
C LYS A 63 -13.61 -14.09 -6.38
N ASN A 64 -12.88 -13.63 -5.36
CA ASN A 64 -11.99 -12.50 -5.52
C ASN A 64 -10.82 -12.82 -6.46
N ARG A 65 -10.25 -14.02 -6.40
CA ARG A 65 -9.22 -14.42 -7.36
C ARG A 65 -9.70 -14.39 -8.81
N GLU A 66 -10.97 -14.70 -9.07
CA GLU A 66 -11.53 -14.55 -10.43
C GLU A 66 -11.57 -13.08 -10.86
N ILE A 67 -11.99 -12.16 -9.98
CA ILE A 67 -11.98 -10.72 -10.26
C ILE A 67 -10.53 -10.24 -10.56
N PHE A 68 -9.56 -10.63 -9.75
CA PHE A 68 -8.17 -10.16 -9.88
C PHE A 68 -7.35 -10.90 -10.95
N LYS A 69 -7.94 -11.84 -11.71
CA LYS A 69 -7.38 -12.35 -12.97
C LYS A 69 -7.49 -11.33 -14.11
N HIS A 70 -8.39 -10.37 -13.99
CA HIS A 70 -8.52 -9.31 -14.98
C HIS A 70 -7.28 -8.41 -15.01
N PRO A 71 -6.83 -7.96 -16.20
CA PRO A 71 -5.58 -7.19 -16.34
C PRO A 71 -5.67 -5.80 -15.70
N LEU A 72 -6.87 -5.29 -15.46
CA LEU A 72 -7.13 -4.01 -14.81
C LEU A 72 -8.46 -4.10 -14.07
N VAL A 73 -8.43 -3.76 -12.78
CA VAL A 73 -9.61 -3.76 -11.91
C VAL A 73 -9.76 -2.38 -11.28
N TYR A 74 -10.85 -1.69 -11.57
CA TYR A 74 -11.26 -0.46 -10.90
C TYR A 74 -12.17 -0.79 -9.72
N ILE A 75 -11.79 -0.37 -8.52
CA ILE A 75 -12.58 -0.58 -7.31
C ILE A 75 -13.09 0.78 -6.83
N PHE A 76 -14.41 0.92 -6.74
CA PHE A 76 -15.05 2.13 -6.24
C PHE A 76 -15.42 1.98 -4.77
N HIS A 77 -14.91 2.89 -3.94
CA HIS A 77 -15.16 2.95 -2.50
C HIS A 77 -15.92 4.24 -2.18
N ASP A 78 -17.16 4.11 -1.69
CA ASP A 78 -18.13 5.21 -1.62
C ASP A 78 -18.51 5.63 -0.17
N VAL A 79 -17.90 5.03 0.85
CA VAL A 79 -18.33 5.20 2.25
C VAL A 79 -18.30 6.67 2.71
N ILE A 80 -17.28 7.42 2.32
CA ILE A 80 -17.12 8.82 2.74
C ILE A 80 -18.21 9.68 2.11
N ASP A 81 -18.40 9.56 0.79
CA ASP A 81 -19.34 10.37 0.03
C ASP A 81 -20.79 10.09 0.46
N LYS A 82 -21.17 8.82 0.59
CA LYS A 82 -22.49 8.40 1.12
C LYS A 82 -22.77 9.00 2.48
N THR A 83 -21.81 8.89 3.44
CA THR A 83 -22.00 9.43 4.78
C THR A 83 -22.16 10.95 4.78
N GLY A 84 -21.43 11.65 3.92
CA GLY A 84 -21.53 13.10 3.78
C GLY A 84 -22.87 13.57 3.26
N HIS A 85 -23.44 12.86 2.28
CA HIS A 85 -24.72 13.17 1.66
C HIS A 85 -25.94 12.73 2.48
N ASP A 86 -25.83 11.68 3.29
CA ASP A 86 -26.94 11.20 4.15
C ASP A 86 -27.29 12.11 5.33
N GLY A 87 -26.75 13.36 5.34
CA GLY A 87 -27.03 14.37 6.36
C GLY A 87 -26.32 14.16 7.69
N ASN A 88 -25.48 13.14 7.82
CA ASN A 88 -24.74 12.83 9.04
C ASN A 88 -23.31 13.37 8.98
N ALA A 89 -23.16 14.62 8.59
CA ALA A 89 -21.87 15.27 8.40
C ALA A 89 -20.93 15.17 9.62
N LYS A 90 -21.47 15.08 10.85
CA LYS A 90 -20.67 14.87 12.06
C LYS A 90 -19.94 13.52 12.09
N GLN A 91 -20.40 12.53 11.34
CA GLN A 91 -19.76 11.23 11.25
C GLN A 91 -18.69 11.15 10.16
N ILE A 92 -18.55 12.19 9.33
CA ILE A 92 -17.61 12.17 8.19
C ILE A 92 -16.16 11.86 8.61
N VAL A 93 -15.72 12.41 9.74
CA VAL A 93 -14.36 12.15 10.26
C VAL A 93 -14.16 10.67 10.61
N ASN A 94 -15.18 10.05 11.17
CA ASN A 94 -15.13 8.60 11.47
C ASN A 94 -15.15 7.79 10.19
N SER A 95 -16.01 8.13 9.23
CA SER A 95 -16.05 7.47 7.92
C SER A 95 -14.72 7.55 7.17
N CYS A 96 -14.01 8.68 7.26
CA CYS A 96 -12.64 8.79 6.71
C CYS A 96 -11.67 7.83 7.40
N ARG A 97 -11.73 7.70 8.73
CA ARG A 97 -10.88 6.77 9.49
C ARG A 97 -11.20 5.32 9.18
N ASP A 98 -12.48 5.01 9.06
CA ASP A 98 -12.96 3.67 8.72
C ASP A 98 -12.52 3.29 7.30
N ALA A 99 -12.69 4.17 6.32
CA ALA A 99 -12.22 3.98 4.95
C ALA A 99 -10.69 3.72 4.89
N ILE A 100 -9.89 4.50 5.62
CA ILE A 100 -8.43 4.29 5.72
C ILE A 100 -8.14 2.91 6.35
N THR A 101 -8.90 2.52 7.38
CA THR A 101 -8.73 1.24 8.05
C THR A 101 -9.07 0.06 7.14
N GLU A 102 -10.15 0.18 6.36
CA GLU A 102 -10.56 -0.80 5.35
C GLU A 102 -9.50 -0.95 4.26
N LEU A 103 -9.00 0.15 3.70
CA LEU A 103 -7.93 0.14 2.71
C LEU A 103 -6.64 -0.48 3.26
N LYS A 104 -6.23 -0.13 4.49
CA LYS A 104 -5.05 -0.71 5.14
C LYS A 104 -5.15 -2.23 5.33
N LYS A 105 -6.34 -2.78 5.48
CA LYS A 105 -6.58 -4.24 5.56
C LYS A 105 -6.64 -4.88 4.17
N MET A 106 -7.29 -4.19 3.23
CA MET A 106 -7.56 -4.75 1.90
C MET A 106 -6.32 -4.78 1.00
N ILE A 107 -5.48 -3.74 1.00
CA ILE A 107 -4.33 -3.64 0.11
C ILE A 107 -3.31 -4.79 0.30
N PRO A 108 -2.87 -5.13 1.53
CA PRO A 108 -2.00 -6.29 1.73
C PRO A 108 -2.65 -7.61 1.27
N LYS A 109 -3.97 -7.75 1.45
CA LYS A 109 -4.72 -8.92 0.98
C LYS A 109 -4.75 -9.00 -0.55
N ILE A 110 -4.92 -7.87 -1.23
CA ILE A 110 -4.88 -7.79 -2.70
C ILE A 110 -3.51 -8.26 -3.21
N HIS A 111 -2.43 -7.80 -2.62
CA HIS A 111 -1.08 -8.23 -2.98
C HIS A 111 -0.84 -9.71 -2.69
N ALA A 112 -1.01 -10.13 -1.43
CA ALA A 112 -0.60 -11.46 -0.98
C ALA A 112 -1.54 -12.57 -1.45
N SER A 113 -2.87 -12.33 -1.49
CA SER A 113 -3.86 -13.37 -1.74
C SER A 113 -4.35 -13.42 -3.19
N TYR A 114 -4.29 -12.28 -3.90
CA TYR A 114 -4.80 -12.17 -5.27
C TYR A 114 -3.70 -11.94 -6.30
N ASN A 115 -2.42 -11.94 -5.88
CA ASN A 115 -1.23 -11.83 -6.74
C ASN A 115 -1.20 -10.55 -7.59
N VAL A 116 -1.65 -9.44 -7.03
CA VAL A 116 -1.61 -8.13 -7.69
C VAL A 116 -0.30 -7.43 -7.34
N THR A 117 0.48 -7.08 -8.33
CA THR A 117 1.81 -6.46 -8.13
C THR A 117 1.70 -4.99 -7.77
N GLU A 118 0.71 -4.27 -8.30
CA GLU A 118 0.63 -2.82 -8.18
C GLU A 118 -0.81 -2.36 -7.94
N VAL A 119 -0.99 -1.50 -6.94
CA VAL A 119 -2.27 -0.91 -6.56
C VAL A 119 -2.12 0.60 -6.50
N TYR A 120 -2.97 1.31 -7.22
CA TYR A 120 -3.10 2.76 -7.18
C TYR A 120 -4.33 3.14 -6.38
N ILE A 121 -4.17 4.09 -5.45
CA ILE A 121 -5.26 4.60 -4.62
C ILE A 121 -5.35 6.10 -4.87
N THR A 122 -6.51 6.53 -5.30
CA THR A 122 -6.78 7.94 -5.57
C THR A 122 -8.24 8.27 -5.23
N SER A 123 -8.62 9.53 -5.39
CA SER A 123 -9.99 10.01 -5.21
C SER A 123 -10.45 10.71 -6.48
N ASP A 124 -11.75 10.80 -6.70
CA ASP A 124 -12.35 11.58 -7.78
C ASP A 124 -12.37 13.08 -7.47
N HIS A 125 -12.49 13.46 -6.22
CA HIS A 125 -12.38 14.83 -5.72
C HIS A 125 -12.04 14.81 -4.22
N GLY A 126 -11.69 15.97 -3.68
CA GLY A 126 -11.70 16.22 -2.26
C GLY A 126 -13.01 16.87 -1.82
N PHE A 127 -13.07 17.41 -0.60
CA PHE A 127 -14.28 18.04 -0.08
C PHE A 127 -13.96 19.10 0.96
N LEU A 128 -14.93 19.98 1.19
CA LEU A 128 -14.94 20.90 2.32
C LEU A 128 -15.80 20.32 3.44
N PHE A 129 -15.22 20.25 4.63
CA PHE A 129 -15.95 19.89 5.85
C PHE A 129 -15.89 21.04 6.84
N ASN A 130 -17.05 21.37 7.41
CA ASN A 130 -17.16 22.37 8.46
C ASN A 130 -18.28 21.94 9.42
N ASP A 131 -17.96 21.83 10.70
CA ASP A 131 -18.90 21.47 11.76
C ASP A 131 -19.67 22.66 12.36
N ILE A 132 -19.38 23.88 11.88
CA ILE A 132 -20.07 25.10 12.26
C ILE A 132 -21.33 25.28 11.41
N MET A 133 -22.43 25.67 12.04
CA MET A 133 -23.66 25.98 11.30
C MET A 133 -23.48 27.22 10.42
N PHE A 134 -23.77 27.06 9.15
CA PHE A 134 -23.80 28.17 8.19
C PHE A 134 -25.03 29.03 8.40
N THR A 135 -24.79 30.35 8.50
CA THR A 135 -25.85 31.37 8.52
C THR A 135 -26.12 31.86 7.09
N ASP A 136 -27.18 32.65 6.90
CA ASP A 136 -27.48 33.23 5.59
C ASP A 136 -26.40 34.20 5.11
N LYS A 137 -25.57 34.75 6.02
CA LYS A 137 -24.44 35.62 5.67
C LYS A 137 -23.27 34.84 5.06
N ASP A 138 -23.18 33.55 5.30
CA ASP A 138 -22.12 32.67 4.80
C ASP A 138 -22.47 32.08 3.42
N LYS A 139 -23.62 32.44 2.85
CA LYS A 139 -24.15 31.90 1.61
C LYS A 139 -24.33 33.01 0.58
N HIS A 140 -23.80 32.78 -0.60
CA HIS A 140 -24.10 33.63 -1.75
C HIS A 140 -25.44 33.26 -2.37
N LYS A 141 -26.30 34.25 -2.57
CA LYS A 141 -27.54 34.07 -3.34
C LYS A 141 -27.20 34.01 -4.83
N ILE A 142 -27.87 33.08 -5.53
CA ILE A 142 -27.78 33.01 -6.98
C ILE A 142 -28.96 33.85 -7.54
N GLU A 143 -28.64 34.98 -8.15
CA GLU A 143 -29.64 35.95 -8.66
C GLU A 143 -29.80 35.86 -10.17
N GLU A 144 -29.05 35.02 -10.84
CA GLU A 144 -29.11 34.83 -12.28
C GLU A 144 -29.72 33.45 -12.65
N ASP A 145 -30.17 33.37 -13.91
CA ASP A 145 -30.68 32.12 -14.45
C ASP A 145 -29.57 31.06 -14.54
N CYS A 146 -29.87 29.90 -14.03
CA CYS A 146 -28.90 28.80 -14.03
C CYS A 146 -29.51 27.48 -14.57
N LEU A 147 -28.64 26.73 -15.25
CA LEU A 147 -28.96 25.44 -15.84
C LEU A 147 -28.95 24.34 -14.77
N GLU A 148 -28.05 24.48 -13.81
CA GLU A 148 -27.89 23.55 -12.68
C GLU A 148 -27.37 24.34 -11.46
N ARG A 149 -27.72 23.89 -10.24
CA ARG A 149 -27.32 24.50 -8.97
C ARG A 149 -26.80 23.49 -7.99
N SER A 150 -25.71 23.82 -7.33
CA SER A 150 -25.15 23.12 -6.17
C SER A 150 -24.72 24.11 -5.10
N THR A 151 -24.35 23.62 -3.95
CA THR A 151 -23.78 24.47 -2.88
C THR A 151 -22.40 25.03 -3.22
N ARG A 152 -21.68 24.41 -4.17
CA ARG A 152 -20.31 24.79 -4.53
C ARG A 152 -20.13 25.24 -5.97
N TYR A 153 -21.15 25.07 -6.82
CA TYR A 153 -21.14 25.55 -8.20
C TYR A 153 -22.54 25.79 -8.70
N TYR A 154 -22.66 26.55 -9.76
CA TYR A 154 -23.83 26.56 -10.65
C TYR A 154 -23.39 26.69 -12.11
N LEU A 155 -24.21 26.20 -13.02
CA LEU A 155 -24.00 26.33 -14.45
C LEU A 155 -24.94 27.41 -14.99
N THR A 156 -24.38 28.36 -15.80
CA THR A 156 -25.14 29.46 -16.38
C THR A 156 -24.64 29.78 -17.78
N LYS A 157 -25.45 30.48 -18.56
CA LYS A 157 -25.02 31.09 -19.83
C LYS A 157 -24.58 32.57 -19.66
N SER A 158 -24.87 33.16 -18.50
CA SER A 158 -24.46 34.55 -18.21
C SER A 158 -22.95 34.62 -17.99
N LYS A 159 -22.33 35.60 -18.66
CA LYS A 159 -20.91 35.94 -18.49
C LYS A 159 -20.71 37.17 -17.58
N ASP A 160 -21.81 37.73 -17.02
CA ASP A 160 -21.78 38.88 -16.16
C ASP A 160 -20.97 38.60 -14.90
N GLU A 161 -20.19 39.58 -14.44
CA GLU A 161 -19.44 39.48 -13.20
C GLU A 161 -20.37 39.47 -11.98
N VAL A 162 -20.13 38.58 -11.05
CA VAL A 162 -20.85 38.49 -9.78
C VAL A 162 -19.84 38.62 -8.64
N ASN A 163 -20.09 39.54 -7.72
CA ASN A 163 -19.18 39.75 -6.60
C ASN A 163 -19.05 38.50 -5.74
N GLY A 164 -17.81 38.09 -5.44
CA GLY A 164 -17.51 36.89 -4.65
C GLY A 164 -17.67 35.57 -5.41
N VAL A 165 -17.84 35.60 -6.73
CA VAL A 165 -17.98 34.42 -7.60
C VAL A 165 -16.96 34.53 -8.73
N VAL A 166 -16.38 33.42 -9.10
CA VAL A 166 -15.50 33.29 -10.27
C VAL A 166 -16.19 32.38 -11.29
N LYS A 167 -16.16 32.81 -12.55
CA LYS A 167 -16.75 32.06 -13.65
C LYS A 167 -15.67 31.59 -14.62
N PHE A 168 -15.78 30.33 -15.05
CA PHE A 168 -14.90 29.72 -16.06
C PHE A 168 -15.74 29.17 -17.21
N PRO A 169 -15.26 29.25 -18.47
CA PRO A 169 -15.90 28.51 -19.57
C PRO A 169 -15.90 26.98 -19.25
N LEU A 170 -17.07 26.37 -19.26
CA LEU A 170 -17.19 24.96 -18.85
C LEU A 170 -16.39 24.02 -19.74
N ASN A 171 -16.35 24.29 -21.05
CA ASN A 171 -15.56 23.51 -21.99
C ASN A 171 -14.05 23.54 -21.71
N GLU A 172 -13.52 24.66 -21.19
CA GLU A 172 -12.08 24.81 -20.90
C GLU A 172 -11.67 24.04 -19.65
N VAL A 173 -12.54 23.99 -18.63
CA VAL A 173 -12.21 23.35 -17.35
C VAL A 173 -12.65 21.90 -17.25
N SER A 174 -13.63 21.46 -18.07
CA SER A 174 -14.14 20.10 -18.04
C SER A 174 -13.72 19.24 -19.22
N GLY A 175 -13.25 19.83 -20.31
CA GLY A 175 -13.01 19.14 -21.57
C GLY A 175 -14.29 18.72 -22.32
N MET A 176 -15.47 19.13 -21.87
CA MET A 176 -16.73 18.85 -22.56
C MET A 176 -16.84 19.62 -23.88
N VAL A 177 -17.25 18.94 -24.95
CA VAL A 177 -17.19 19.51 -26.31
C VAL A 177 -18.45 20.28 -26.72
N ASN A 178 -19.59 20.08 -26.05
CA ASN A 178 -20.89 20.64 -26.44
C ASN A 178 -21.41 21.77 -25.53
N VAL A 179 -20.53 22.41 -24.76
CA VAL A 179 -20.88 23.41 -23.73
C VAL A 179 -20.12 24.73 -23.88
N SER A 180 -19.81 25.13 -25.11
CA SER A 180 -19.03 26.33 -25.40
C SER A 180 -19.69 27.66 -24.97
N ASP A 181 -21.01 27.66 -24.76
CA ASP A 181 -21.80 28.81 -24.29
C ASP A 181 -22.17 28.70 -22.79
N VAL A 182 -21.60 27.71 -22.07
CA VAL A 182 -21.89 27.48 -20.65
C VAL A 182 -20.70 27.89 -19.80
N MET A 183 -20.98 28.59 -18.72
CA MET A 183 -20.03 28.96 -17.68
C MET A 183 -20.28 28.11 -16.45
N VAL A 184 -19.23 27.66 -15.79
CA VAL A 184 -19.31 27.16 -14.42
C VAL A 184 -18.91 28.28 -13.48
N ALA A 185 -19.80 28.61 -12.56
CA ALA A 185 -19.61 29.62 -11.55
C ALA A 185 -19.34 28.96 -10.20
N VAL A 186 -18.26 29.39 -9.53
CA VAL A 186 -17.84 28.86 -8.23
C VAL A 186 -17.67 30.02 -7.23
N PRO A 187 -18.00 29.83 -5.93
CA PRO A 187 -17.80 30.87 -4.96
C PRO A 187 -16.32 31.02 -4.62
N MET A 188 -15.88 32.23 -4.35
CA MET A 188 -14.51 32.47 -3.89
C MET A 188 -14.24 31.75 -2.56
N GLY A 189 -13.08 31.09 -2.48
CA GLY A 189 -12.62 30.38 -1.28
C GLY A 189 -13.56 29.24 -0.84
N THR A 190 -13.92 29.22 0.42
CA THR A 190 -14.72 28.16 1.05
C THR A 190 -16.20 28.52 1.23
N ASN A 191 -16.69 29.65 0.66
CA ASN A 191 -18.08 30.07 0.73
C ASN A 191 -19.03 29.06 0.05
N ARG A 192 -20.33 29.19 0.28
CA ARG A 192 -21.37 28.31 -0.29
C ARG A 192 -22.38 29.15 -1.06
N PHE A 193 -23.00 28.55 -2.08
CA PHE A 193 -24.24 29.09 -2.66
C PHE A 193 -25.44 28.63 -1.84
N ALA A 194 -26.45 29.47 -1.77
CA ALA A 194 -27.75 29.12 -1.24
C ALA A 194 -28.44 28.17 -2.24
N ALA A 195 -28.43 26.90 -1.95
CA ALA A 195 -29.04 25.83 -2.76
C ALA A 195 -30.11 25.07 -1.98
N PRO A 196 -31.15 24.55 -2.65
CA PRO A 196 -32.28 23.87 -1.99
C PRO A 196 -31.92 22.63 -1.21
N SER A 197 -30.83 21.93 -1.57
CA SER A 197 -30.42 20.64 -1.02
C SER A 197 -29.70 20.71 0.33
N GLY A 198 -29.44 21.85 0.90
CA GLY A 198 -29.14 22.09 2.33
C GLY A 198 -27.89 21.44 2.96
N GLY A 199 -27.09 20.65 2.29
CA GLY A 199 -25.91 19.99 2.85
C GLY A 199 -24.68 20.91 2.92
N TYR A 200 -24.66 21.90 3.82
CA TYR A 200 -23.58 22.89 3.86
C TYR A 200 -22.33 22.44 4.63
N MET A 201 -22.45 21.46 5.49
CA MET A 201 -21.34 20.97 6.34
C MET A 201 -20.33 20.14 5.52
N PHE A 202 -20.84 19.27 4.65
CA PHE A 202 -20.04 18.46 3.72
C PHE A 202 -20.39 18.89 2.29
N THR A 203 -19.43 19.42 1.56
CA THR A 203 -19.66 19.93 0.21
C THR A 203 -18.43 19.75 -0.68
N HIS A 204 -18.66 19.58 -1.96
CA HIS A 204 -17.63 19.47 -2.99
C HIS A 204 -18.11 20.00 -4.35
N GLY A 205 -17.22 20.10 -5.31
CA GLY A 205 -17.52 20.55 -6.68
C GLY A 205 -17.16 22.01 -6.96
N GLY A 206 -16.54 22.70 -6.02
CA GLY A 206 -15.99 24.04 -6.22
C GLY A 206 -14.51 24.03 -6.59
N ALA A 207 -13.87 25.22 -6.48
CA ALA A 207 -12.48 25.42 -6.86
C ALA A 207 -11.53 25.66 -5.67
N ALA A 208 -11.92 25.27 -4.46
CA ALA A 208 -11.00 25.33 -3.32
C ALA A 208 -9.95 24.21 -3.40
N LEU A 209 -8.75 24.48 -2.88
CA LEU A 209 -7.65 23.50 -2.92
C LEU A 209 -8.05 22.15 -2.30
N GLN A 210 -8.87 22.17 -1.24
CA GLN A 210 -9.36 20.98 -0.56
C GLN A 210 -10.30 20.13 -1.44
N GLU A 211 -10.88 20.70 -2.49
CA GLU A 211 -11.77 20.02 -3.43
C GLU A 211 -11.01 19.51 -4.66
N LEU A 212 -9.95 20.22 -5.08
CA LEU A 212 -9.21 19.95 -6.31
C LEU A 212 -7.97 19.08 -6.12
N ILE A 213 -7.30 19.21 -4.95
CA ILE A 213 -6.07 18.43 -4.70
C ILE A 213 -6.44 17.08 -4.11
N ILE A 214 -6.10 16.03 -4.85
CA ILE A 214 -6.34 14.64 -4.46
C ILE A 214 -5.01 13.89 -4.30
N PRO A 215 -4.94 12.88 -3.42
CA PRO A 215 -3.77 12.04 -3.31
C PRO A 215 -3.71 11.03 -4.46
N VAL A 216 -2.50 10.66 -4.86
CA VAL A 216 -2.24 9.45 -5.65
C VAL A 216 -1.19 8.64 -4.90
N ILE A 217 -1.60 7.51 -4.36
CA ILE A 217 -0.76 6.61 -3.58
C ILE A 217 -0.52 5.34 -4.40
N THR A 218 0.73 4.95 -4.56
CA THR A 218 1.10 3.69 -5.19
C THR A 218 1.54 2.71 -4.13
N SER A 219 0.94 1.51 -4.12
CA SER A 219 1.39 0.37 -3.35
C SER A 219 1.90 -0.69 -4.30
N ARG A 220 3.15 -1.12 -4.12
CA ARG A 220 3.79 -2.14 -4.95
C ARG A 220 4.23 -3.30 -4.10
N GLN A 221 3.91 -4.51 -4.53
CA GLN A 221 4.48 -5.70 -3.95
C GLN A 221 5.91 -5.88 -4.48
N GLU A 222 6.89 -5.60 -3.65
CA GLU A 222 8.26 -5.99 -3.94
C GLU A 222 8.39 -7.50 -3.73
N ARG A 223 8.92 -8.21 -4.73
CA ARG A 223 9.31 -9.60 -4.54
C ARG A 223 10.52 -9.63 -3.60
N ASP A 224 10.59 -10.66 -2.81
CA ASP A 224 11.40 -10.90 -1.63
C ASP A 224 12.93 -10.89 -1.81
N ASP A 225 13.45 -10.39 -2.92
CA ASP A 225 14.87 -10.38 -3.22
C ASP A 225 15.71 -9.43 -2.33
N ASN A 226 15.06 -8.54 -1.59
CA ASN A 226 15.70 -7.56 -0.72
C ASN A 226 15.63 -7.87 0.78
N LYS A 227 15.01 -8.99 1.19
CA LYS A 227 15.05 -9.39 2.61
C LYS A 227 16.48 -9.64 3.04
N GLN A 228 16.87 -9.03 4.16
CA GLN A 228 18.16 -9.34 4.77
C GLN A 228 18.13 -10.75 5.38
N PRO A 229 19.17 -11.54 5.20
CA PRO A 229 19.25 -12.83 5.88
C PRO A 229 19.40 -12.61 7.40
N VAL A 230 18.76 -13.47 8.20
CA VAL A 230 18.89 -13.46 9.66
C VAL A 230 20.36 -13.55 10.06
N GLY A 231 20.71 -12.85 11.15
CA GLY A 231 22.06 -12.88 11.70
C GLY A 231 22.33 -14.12 12.55
N VAL A 232 23.60 -14.35 12.88
CA VAL A 232 24.03 -15.44 13.74
C VAL A 232 25.15 -14.95 14.66
N MET A 233 25.14 -15.40 15.92
CA MET A 233 26.20 -15.15 16.88
C MET A 233 26.52 -16.39 17.72
N ILE A 234 27.75 -16.46 18.25
CA ILE A 234 28.16 -17.50 19.19
C ILE A 234 27.84 -17.01 20.60
N LEU A 235 27.22 -17.88 21.41
CA LEU A 235 26.86 -17.53 22.80
C LEU A 235 27.99 -17.80 23.79
N ASP A 236 28.85 -18.77 23.47
CA ASP A 236 29.93 -19.20 24.36
C ASP A 236 31.09 -18.19 24.29
N ARG A 237 31.49 -17.63 25.45
CA ARG A 237 32.59 -16.64 25.55
C ARG A 237 33.98 -17.19 25.29
N ARG A 238 34.17 -18.49 25.50
CA ARG A 238 35.44 -19.20 25.27
C ARG A 238 35.13 -20.55 24.61
N LEU A 239 35.79 -20.78 23.51
CA LEU A 239 35.68 -22.02 22.78
C LEU A 239 36.90 -22.91 23.06
N SER A 240 36.67 -24.09 23.60
CA SER A 240 37.76 -25.05 23.88
C SER A 240 37.30 -26.46 23.52
N MET A 241 38.23 -27.25 22.97
CA MET A 241 37.98 -28.64 22.67
C MET A 241 38.11 -29.49 23.93
N GLN A 242 37.25 -30.48 24.05
CA GLN A 242 37.36 -31.52 25.05
C GLN A 242 37.50 -32.87 24.32
N ALA A 243 38.62 -33.52 24.52
CA ALA A 243 39.05 -34.64 23.70
C ALA A 243 38.83 -34.29 22.20
N SER A 244 38.77 -34.86 21.24
CA SER A 244 38.64 -34.44 19.82
C SER A 244 37.35 -33.70 19.44
N ARG A 245 36.59 -33.09 20.41
CA ARG A 245 35.23 -32.59 20.20
C ARG A 245 35.06 -31.16 20.69
N LEU A 246 34.44 -30.30 19.84
CA LEU A 246 33.98 -28.96 20.21
C LEU A 246 32.47 -28.96 20.28
N ARG A 247 31.92 -28.52 21.42
CA ARG A 247 30.48 -28.32 21.61
C ARG A 247 30.22 -26.91 22.03
N PHE A 248 29.35 -26.17 21.32
CA PHE A 248 29.02 -24.79 21.59
C PHE A 248 27.59 -24.45 21.16
N LYS A 249 27.11 -23.28 21.56
CA LYS A 249 25.77 -22.78 21.21
C LYS A 249 25.87 -21.57 20.31
N MET A 250 25.07 -21.53 19.29
CA MET A 250 24.80 -20.37 18.44
C MET A 250 23.39 -19.85 18.67
N LEU A 251 23.17 -18.60 18.34
CA LEU A 251 21.89 -17.94 18.36
C LEU A 251 21.61 -17.34 16.98
N GLN A 252 20.48 -17.66 16.40
CA GLN A 252 19.90 -16.89 15.30
C GLN A 252 19.34 -15.58 15.89
N THR A 253 19.89 -14.43 15.47
CA THR A 253 19.66 -13.14 16.15
C THR A 253 18.27 -12.58 15.91
N GLU A 254 17.73 -12.69 14.69
CA GLU A 254 16.37 -12.30 14.32
C GLU A 254 15.51 -13.52 14.01
N ALA A 255 14.20 -13.39 14.22
CA ALA A 255 13.23 -14.36 13.73
C ALA A 255 13.03 -14.18 12.21
N VAL A 256 12.88 -15.27 11.47
CA VAL A 256 12.43 -15.20 10.08
C VAL A 256 11.04 -14.57 10.04
N SER A 257 10.85 -13.58 9.19
CA SER A 257 9.66 -12.75 9.13
C SER A 257 9.40 -12.24 7.71
N MET A 258 8.48 -11.28 7.58
CA MET A 258 8.26 -10.60 6.30
C MET A 258 9.47 -9.76 5.85
N ASP A 259 10.32 -9.32 6.80
CA ASP A 259 11.49 -8.45 6.53
C ASP A 259 12.83 -9.20 6.59
N MET A 260 12.85 -10.39 7.17
CA MET A 260 14.05 -11.19 7.40
C MET A 260 13.90 -12.58 6.78
N LYS A 261 14.82 -12.97 5.90
CA LYS A 261 14.84 -14.30 5.27
C LYS A 261 15.73 -15.29 6.02
N GLU A 262 15.44 -16.56 5.87
CA GLU A 262 16.29 -17.66 6.32
C GLU A 262 17.71 -17.53 5.78
N ARG A 263 18.68 -18.12 6.52
CA ARG A 263 20.08 -18.10 6.15
C ARG A 263 20.68 -19.48 6.23
N PRO A 264 21.08 -20.11 5.12
CA PRO A 264 21.89 -21.32 5.14
C PRO A 264 23.34 -20.96 5.51
N ILE A 265 23.91 -21.64 6.49
CA ILE A 265 25.28 -21.44 6.94
C ILE A 265 26.07 -22.76 6.95
N ARG A 266 27.39 -22.64 6.82
CA ARG A 266 28.37 -23.73 6.92
C ARG A 266 29.30 -23.50 8.08
N VAL A 267 29.44 -24.49 8.92
CA VAL A 267 30.22 -24.42 10.17
C VAL A 267 31.25 -25.53 10.24
N ALA A 268 32.52 -25.18 10.46
CA ALA A 268 33.61 -26.15 10.66
C ALA A 268 34.78 -25.55 11.44
N LEU A 269 35.65 -26.41 11.98
CA LEU A 269 36.97 -26.04 12.47
C LEU A 269 37.99 -26.09 11.34
N TYR A 270 38.90 -25.14 11.36
CA TYR A 270 39.97 -24.98 10.38
C TYR A 270 41.34 -24.90 11.04
N HIS A 271 42.34 -25.47 10.36
CA HIS A 271 43.76 -25.24 10.63
C HIS A 271 44.43 -24.84 9.31
N ASN A 272 45.15 -23.70 9.29
CA ASN A 272 45.76 -23.18 8.06
C ASN A 272 44.81 -23.14 6.86
N ASP A 273 43.59 -22.62 7.11
CA ASP A 273 42.50 -22.51 6.13
C ASP A 273 41.97 -23.82 5.52
N VAL A 274 42.39 -24.96 6.05
CA VAL A 274 41.88 -26.28 5.68
C VAL A 274 40.90 -26.77 6.76
N PRO A 275 39.69 -27.27 6.39
CA PRO A 275 38.74 -27.81 7.36
C PRO A 275 39.30 -29.11 8.01
N VAL A 276 39.26 -29.16 9.33
CA VAL A 276 39.75 -30.31 10.13
C VAL A 276 38.63 -31.10 10.79
N THR A 277 37.39 -30.66 10.60
CA THR A 277 36.16 -31.40 10.93
C THR A 277 35.33 -31.54 9.67
N PRO A 278 34.29 -32.40 9.65
CA PRO A 278 33.25 -32.32 8.64
C PRO A 278 32.61 -30.97 8.67
N VAL A 279 32.32 -30.38 7.48
CA VAL A 279 31.54 -29.14 7.36
C VAL A 279 30.09 -29.49 7.69
N LYS A 280 29.51 -28.71 8.60
CA LYS A 280 28.13 -28.88 9.02
C LYS A 280 27.25 -27.80 8.39
N ASP A 281 26.30 -28.21 7.58
CA ASP A 281 25.28 -27.33 7.00
C ASP A 281 24.15 -27.14 8.01
N ILE A 282 23.75 -25.88 8.26
CA ILE A 282 22.70 -25.49 9.18
C ILE A 282 21.83 -24.43 8.51
N LEU A 283 20.51 -24.62 8.54
CA LEU A 283 19.56 -23.60 8.08
C LEU A 283 19.05 -22.81 9.30
N LEU A 284 19.22 -21.51 9.26
CA LEU A 284 18.69 -20.57 10.25
C LEU A 284 17.30 -20.13 9.80
N ASP A 285 16.26 -20.88 10.17
CA ASP A 285 14.87 -20.74 9.70
C ASP A 285 13.86 -20.49 10.82
N LYS A 286 14.33 -20.24 12.04
CA LYS A 286 13.45 -20.09 13.20
C LYS A 286 12.61 -18.81 13.11
N THR A 287 11.29 -18.98 13.27
CA THR A 287 10.29 -17.89 13.25
C THR A 287 9.84 -17.45 14.65
N ASP A 288 10.27 -18.17 15.69
CA ASP A 288 9.86 -17.88 17.07
C ASP A 288 10.43 -16.52 17.54
N PRO A 289 9.61 -15.63 18.11
CA PRO A 289 10.08 -14.35 18.65
C PRO A 289 11.01 -14.51 19.87
N SER A 290 10.92 -15.63 20.60
CA SER A 290 11.76 -15.88 21.77
C SER A 290 13.19 -16.26 21.36
N LEU A 291 14.17 -15.57 21.97
CA LEU A 291 15.60 -15.89 21.77
C LEU A 291 15.95 -17.31 22.19
N ASP A 292 15.30 -17.83 23.24
CA ASP A 292 15.59 -19.17 23.75
C ASP A 292 15.26 -20.27 22.74
N ASN A 293 14.21 -20.09 21.96
CA ASN A 293 13.78 -21.05 20.94
C ASN A 293 14.60 -20.95 19.64
N ARG A 294 15.42 -19.90 19.50
CA ARG A 294 16.31 -19.70 18.35
C ARG A 294 17.76 -20.13 18.61
N LYS A 295 18.04 -20.69 19.79
CA LYS A 295 19.36 -21.29 20.10
C LYS A 295 19.56 -22.59 19.34
N ILE A 296 20.78 -22.82 18.87
CA ILE A 296 21.20 -23.99 18.10
C ILE A 296 22.46 -24.56 18.75
N GLN A 297 22.42 -25.81 19.11
CA GLN A 297 23.60 -26.51 19.61
C GLN A 297 24.39 -27.12 18.46
N VAL A 298 25.65 -26.81 18.39
CA VAL A 298 26.59 -27.31 17.38
C VAL A 298 27.62 -28.20 18.03
N ASP A 299 27.93 -29.28 17.37
CA ASP A 299 28.87 -30.31 17.80
C ASP A 299 29.77 -30.66 16.60
N LEU A 300 31.07 -30.45 16.74
CA LEU A 300 32.09 -30.68 15.73
C LEU A 300 33.14 -31.64 16.27
N THR A 301 33.52 -32.66 15.49
CA THR A 301 34.53 -33.66 15.87
C THR A 301 35.66 -33.64 14.86
N LEU A 302 36.91 -33.64 15.34
CA LEU A 302 38.09 -33.68 14.48
C LEU A 302 38.13 -34.94 13.64
N ASN A 303 38.48 -34.83 12.37
CA ASN A 303 38.68 -35.97 11.47
C ASN A 303 39.91 -36.80 11.86
N LYS A 304 40.92 -36.14 12.45
CA LYS A 304 42.18 -36.75 12.96
C LYS A 304 42.79 -35.84 14.03
N ASN A 305 43.69 -36.36 14.84
CA ASN A 305 44.44 -35.54 15.77
C ASN A 305 45.28 -34.49 15.05
N ILE A 306 45.23 -33.25 15.55
CA ILE A 306 45.95 -32.10 15.00
C ILE A 306 46.88 -31.56 16.07
N ASP A 307 48.17 -31.48 15.73
CA ASP A 307 49.21 -30.90 16.61
C ASP A 307 49.20 -29.36 16.42
N ALA A 308 48.18 -28.72 16.96
CA ALA A 308 48.06 -27.25 16.99
C ALA A 308 47.31 -26.87 18.26
N LYS A 309 47.85 -25.92 19.02
CA LYS A 309 47.25 -25.41 20.27
C LYS A 309 45.99 -24.56 20.02
N VAL A 310 45.87 -23.98 18.84
CA VAL A 310 44.73 -23.15 18.45
C VAL A 310 44.21 -23.54 17.08
N LEU A 311 42.92 -23.75 16.99
CA LEU A 311 42.15 -23.94 15.76
C LEU A 311 41.25 -22.72 15.53
N GLN A 312 40.71 -22.58 14.33
CA GLN A 312 39.76 -21.52 14.01
C GLN A 312 38.39 -22.10 13.74
N LEU A 313 37.38 -21.66 14.48
CA LEU A 313 35.99 -21.87 14.12
C LEU A 313 35.62 -20.85 13.06
N LYS A 314 35.15 -21.31 11.91
CA LYS A 314 34.61 -20.43 10.87
C LYS A 314 33.18 -20.78 10.57
N VAL A 315 32.37 -19.76 10.41
CA VAL A 315 30.97 -19.81 9.94
C VAL A 315 30.89 -19.04 8.65
N PHE A 316 30.42 -19.66 7.60
CA PHE A 316 30.22 -19.03 6.30
C PHE A 316 28.74 -18.97 5.97
N ASP A 317 28.33 -17.98 5.20
CA ASP A 317 27.10 -18.06 4.43
C ASP A 317 27.29 -19.14 3.35
N ALA A 318 26.30 -20.01 3.16
CA ALA A 318 26.41 -21.07 2.15
C ALA A 318 26.52 -20.52 0.71
N THR A 319 26.17 -19.23 0.51
CA THR A 319 26.28 -18.53 -0.77
C THR A 319 27.58 -17.76 -0.94
N ASP A 320 28.39 -17.59 0.14
CA ASP A 320 29.72 -16.95 0.12
C ASP A 320 30.73 -17.77 0.92
N GLU A 321 31.47 -18.62 0.23
CA GLU A 321 32.50 -19.50 0.82
C GLU A 321 33.85 -18.79 1.03
N LEU A 322 34.00 -17.56 0.59
CA LEU A 322 35.26 -16.82 0.67
C LEU A 322 35.35 -15.99 1.95
N ASN A 323 34.24 -15.42 2.39
CA ASN A 323 34.22 -14.49 3.50
C ASN A 323 33.45 -15.10 4.70
N PRO A 324 34.12 -15.51 5.77
CA PRO A 324 33.44 -16.04 6.94
C PRO A 324 32.66 -14.93 7.66
N ILE A 325 31.40 -15.22 8.02
CA ILE A 325 30.55 -14.36 8.84
C ILE A 325 31.12 -14.27 10.25
N ILE A 326 31.64 -15.38 10.78
CA ILE A 326 32.24 -15.49 12.10
C ILE A 326 33.58 -16.20 11.96
N LYS A 327 34.58 -15.69 12.67
CA LYS A 327 35.90 -16.29 12.81
C LYS A 327 36.36 -16.17 14.26
N GLU A 328 36.42 -17.31 14.97
CA GLU A 328 36.78 -17.37 16.39
C GLU A 328 37.89 -18.37 16.64
N ASN A 329 38.74 -18.07 17.61
CA ASN A 329 39.80 -18.99 18.04
C ASN A 329 39.26 -20.05 19.01
N VAL A 330 39.69 -21.24 18.82
CA VAL A 330 39.33 -22.40 19.64
C VAL A 330 40.59 -23.01 20.24
N THR A 331 40.62 -23.09 21.56
CA THR A 331 41.76 -23.73 22.26
C THR A 331 41.66 -25.23 22.09
N ASN A 332 42.70 -25.89 21.59
CA ASN A 332 42.77 -27.33 21.42
C ASN A 332 43.45 -27.98 22.65
N ASN A 333 42.66 -28.49 23.58
CA ASN A 333 43.11 -29.17 24.77
C ASN A 333 43.29 -30.69 24.57
N THR A 334 43.30 -31.19 23.33
CA THR A 334 43.53 -32.61 23.05
C THR A 334 44.99 -33.01 23.18
N LEU A 335 45.90 -32.04 23.23
CA LEU A 335 47.30 -32.31 23.52
C LEU A 335 47.45 -32.34 25.04
N ILE A 336 47.37 -33.51 25.66
CA ILE A 336 47.86 -33.74 27.01
C ILE A 336 49.37 -33.85 26.86
N GLU A 337 50.12 -32.85 27.33
CA GLU A 337 51.56 -33.01 27.56
C GLU A 337 51.68 -34.10 28.61
N ASN A 338 52.14 -35.30 28.23
CA ASN A 338 52.65 -36.31 29.16
C ASN A 338 54.02 -35.85 29.65
N ASP A 339 54.04 -34.83 30.51
CA ASP A 339 55.19 -34.56 31.36
C ASP A 339 55.12 -35.46 32.58
N PHE A 340 55.39 -36.74 32.37
CA PHE A 340 55.86 -37.66 33.40
C PHE A 340 57.25 -38.17 32.98
N ASP A 341 58.25 -37.31 33.13
CA ASP A 341 59.61 -37.74 33.30
C ASP A 341 59.81 -38.11 34.77
N PHE A 342 59.99 -39.38 35.04
CA PHE A 342 60.51 -39.91 36.30
C PHE A 342 62.02 -40.05 36.20
#